data_080cb21ab67bf896f1d10108d8852a66
#
_entry.id   080cb21ab67bf896f1d10108d8852a66
#
_cell.length_a   1.000
_cell.length_b   1.000
_cell.length_c   1.000
_cell.angle_alpha   90.00
_cell.angle_beta   90.00
_cell.angle_gamma   90.00
#
_symmetry.space_group_name_H-M   'P 1'
#
loop_
_entity.id
_entity.type
_entity.pdbx_description
1 polymer ?
#
loop_
_entity_poly.entity_id
_entity_poly.type
_entity_poly.pdbx_seq_one_letter_code
_entity_poly.pdbx_strand_id
1 'polypeptide(L)'
;PYIGNISHLLVPTFATVQLPNSLLRIYPSRYSYTEELVEGLPVMVTNHREHSAFCLSPTQNPKLQSRVKMNWDNEHITPYSYDVELCDNTMRAQLAVGHQSAIYDINYYDKDKDSYLILNSEKGQLSIDRNIIKGYQDVYGSVNVYIYAEISVMPKAAGVLRDGKISDDKSVDGKNASIAMLLPNGKQKVSVAYGISLISVDQAKANLRREQGTRYNRAAVEKRGRDEWNKALSAIQVQGGTEDDKTVLYTSYYRTFERPVCLSEDGRYYSAYDHKVHEDGGIPFYTDDWIWDTYRAAHPLRTLIEPTKQEAIIESYLRMAEQMGTKWMPTFPEITGDSRRMNSNHG
;
A
#
# COMPACT_ATOMS: atom_id res chain seq x y z
N PRO A 1 -2.13 16.03 -2.65
CA PRO A 1 -0.98 15.15 -2.33
C PRO A 1 0.36 15.61 -2.90
N TYR A 2 0.38 16.41 -3.97
CA TYR A 2 1.60 16.76 -4.71
C TYR A 2 2.52 17.78 -4.04
N ILE A 3 2.08 18.53 -3.03
CA ILE A 3 2.92 19.54 -2.34
C ILE A 3 4.16 18.84 -1.76
N GLY A 4 5.34 19.32 -2.15
CA GLY A 4 6.63 18.79 -1.70
C GLY A 4 7.20 17.63 -2.54
N ASN A 5 6.52 17.20 -3.61
CA ASN A 5 6.99 16.10 -4.48
C ASN A 5 8.29 16.43 -5.22
N ILE A 6 8.58 17.71 -5.44
CA ILE A 6 9.83 18.19 -6.04
C ILE A 6 10.54 19.03 -5.00
N SER A 7 11.78 18.68 -4.69
CA SER A 7 12.62 19.41 -3.74
C SER A 7 14.08 19.37 -4.19
N HIS A 8 14.74 20.52 -4.16
CA HIS A 8 16.17 20.64 -4.45
C HIS A 8 17.03 20.67 -3.18
N LEU A 9 16.43 20.95 -2.01
CA LEU A 9 17.13 21.11 -0.74
C LEU A 9 16.87 19.97 0.23
N LEU A 10 15.68 19.40 0.17
CA LEU A 10 15.23 18.33 1.06
C LEU A 10 14.76 17.14 0.25
N VAL A 11 14.65 16.02 0.92
CA VAL A 11 14.10 14.80 0.31
C VAL A 11 12.65 15.06 -0.10
N PRO A 12 12.26 14.75 -1.36
CA PRO A 12 10.90 14.95 -1.83
C PRO A 12 9.87 14.18 -1.00
N THR A 13 8.69 14.76 -0.82
CA THR A 13 7.56 14.09 -0.17
C THR A 13 6.77 13.33 -1.22
N PHE A 14 6.52 12.04 -1.02
CA PHE A 14 5.71 11.27 -1.95
C PHE A 14 4.23 11.62 -1.87
N ALA A 15 3.55 11.61 -3.03
CA ALA A 15 2.10 11.70 -3.09
C ALA A 15 1.52 10.33 -2.72
N THR A 16 1.11 10.18 -1.47
CA THR A 16 0.64 8.91 -0.91
C THR A 16 -0.85 8.73 -1.17
N VAL A 17 -1.23 7.53 -1.59
CA VAL A 17 -2.61 7.07 -1.69
C VAL A 17 -2.87 6.09 -0.56
N GLN A 18 -3.73 6.48 0.37
CA GLN A 18 -4.14 5.69 1.53
C GLN A 18 -5.41 6.24 2.14
N LEU A 19 -6.15 5.46 2.90
CA LEU A 19 -7.22 5.97 3.77
C LEU A 19 -6.64 6.48 5.11
N PRO A 20 -7.38 7.25 5.89
CA PRO A 20 -6.88 7.78 7.15
C PRO A 20 -6.31 6.70 8.05
N ASN A 21 -5.02 6.78 8.37
CA ASN A 21 -4.29 5.84 9.22
C ASN A 21 -4.34 4.37 8.74
N SER A 22 -4.57 4.10 7.45
CA SER A 22 -4.69 2.74 6.93
C SER A 22 -3.35 2.02 6.86
N LEU A 23 -3.38 0.68 7.01
CA LEU A 23 -2.22 -0.17 6.78
C LEU A 23 -1.79 -0.14 5.32
N LEU A 24 -2.75 -0.25 4.40
CA LEU A 24 -2.46 -0.17 2.97
C LEU A 24 -2.23 1.27 2.56
N ARG A 25 -1.03 1.53 2.10
CA ARG A 25 -0.66 2.78 1.45
C ARG A 25 0.21 2.49 0.25
N ILE A 26 0.11 3.32 -0.75
CA ILE A 26 0.93 3.25 -1.94
C ILE A 26 1.40 4.64 -2.39
N TYR A 27 2.48 4.65 -3.16
CA TYR A 27 2.86 5.73 -4.05
C TYR A 27 3.57 5.14 -5.27
N PRO A 28 3.66 5.86 -6.41
CA PRO A 28 4.36 5.37 -7.59
C PRO A 28 5.79 4.93 -7.27
N SER A 29 6.22 3.79 -7.82
CA SER A 29 7.55 3.20 -7.59
C SER A 29 8.61 3.96 -8.39
N ARG A 30 9.02 5.12 -7.88
CA ARG A 30 10.06 6.00 -8.41
C ARG A 30 10.71 6.77 -7.26
N TYR A 31 11.95 7.20 -7.44
CA TYR A 31 12.68 7.93 -6.42
C TYR A 31 12.15 9.37 -6.23
N SER A 32 11.81 10.04 -7.32
CA SER A 32 11.27 11.40 -7.30
C SER A 32 10.21 11.61 -8.38
N TYR A 33 9.46 12.69 -8.28
CA TYR A 33 8.45 13.05 -9.25
C TYR A 33 9.02 13.40 -10.65
N THR A 34 10.32 13.69 -10.73
CA THR A 34 11.01 14.05 -11.98
C THR A 34 11.58 12.84 -12.72
N GLU A 35 11.48 11.62 -12.19
CA GLU A 35 11.92 10.43 -12.91
C GLU A 35 10.98 10.10 -14.05
N GLU A 36 11.59 9.72 -15.19
CA GLU A 36 10.88 9.37 -16.42
C GLU A 36 10.21 7.99 -16.37
N LEU A 37 10.66 7.12 -15.47
CA LEU A 37 10.21 5.74 -15.39
C LEU A 37 9.64 5.42 -14.01
N VAL A 38 8.58 4.60 -14.00
CA VAL A 38 8.10 3.88 -12.83
C VAL A 38 8.43 2.39 -12.95
N GLU A 39 8.75 1.73 -11.86
CA GLU A 39 9.03 0.29 -11.84
C GLU A 39 7.79 -0.49 -11.41
N GLY A 40 6.98 -0.89 -12.38
CA GLY A 40 5.70 -1.55 -12.15
C GLY A 40 4.68 -0.67 -11.43
N LEU A 41 3.62 -1.30 -10.97
CA LEU A 41 2.56 -0.68 -10.16
C LEU A 41 2.76 -1.08 -8.69
N PRO A 42 2.69 -0.13 -7.75
CA PRO A 42 2.86 -0.41 -6.33
C PRO A 42 1.68 -1.22 -5.78
N VAL A 43 1.96 -2.16 -4.88
CA VAL A 43 0.93 -2.95 -4.19
C VAL A 43 0.79 -2.52 -2.75
N MET A 44 1.89 -2.37 -2.03
CA MET A 44 1.93 -1.83 -0.67
C MET A 44 3.29 -1.21 -0.38
N VAL A 45 3.30 -0.07 0.27
CA VAL A 45 4.51 0.53 0.84
C VAL A 45 4.57 0.22 2.33
N THR A 46 5.65 -0.41 2.77
CA THR A 46 5.85 -0.84 4.16
C THR A 46 6.65 0.14 4.98
N ASN A 47 7.49 0.93 4.32
CA ASN A 47 8.28 1.98 4.95
C ASN A 47 8.39 3.19 4.01
N HIS A 48 8.61 4.36 4.59
CA HIS A 48 8.80 5.58 3.84
C HIS A 48 10.09 5.52 2.99
N ARG A 49 9.92 5.48 1.65
CA ARG A 49 10.97 5.53 0.61
C ARG A 49 11.84 4.29 0.43
N GLU A 50 11.85 3.36 1.34
CA GLU A 50 12.86 2.33 1.32
C GLU A 50 12.33 0.98 0.89
N HIS A 51 11.06 0.70 1.21
CA HIS A 51 10.54 -0.63 1.01
C HIS A 51 9.08 -0.64 0.58
N SER A 52 8.84 -1.53 -0.38
CA SER A 52 7.50 -1.89 -0.84
C SER A 52 7.36 -3.40 -0.82
N ALA A 53 6.17 -3.89 -0.54
CA ALA A 53 5.84 -5.28 -0.74
C ALA A 53 5.11 -5.43 -2.07
N PHE A 54 5.59 -6.36 -2.85
CA PHE A 54 5.12 -6.75 -4.18
C PHE A 54 5.19 -5.62 -5.23
N CYS A 55 5.26 -6.07 -6.47
CA CYS A 55 5.21 -5.22 -7.65
C CYS A 55 4.29 -5.87 -8.68
N LEU A 56 3.30 -5.14 -9.16
CA LEU A 56 2.39 -5.58 -10.22
C LEU A 56 2.83 -4.95 -11.54
N SER A 57 3.19 -5.76 -12.52
CA SER A 57 3.68 -5.28 -13.82
C SER A 57 2.76 -5.72 -14.95
N PRO A 58 1.88 -4.84 -15.46
CA PRO A 58 1.21 -5.06 -16.73
C PRO A 58 2.19 -4.86 -17.89
N THR A 59 2.06 -5.65 -18.95
CA THR A 59 2.89 -5.46 -20.15
C THR A 59 2.29 -6.12 -21.39
N GLN A 60 2.62 -5.58 -22.55
CA GLN A 60 2.38 -6.18 -23.87
C GLN A 60 3.69 -6.57 -24.58
N ASN A 61 4.80 -6.55 -23.84
CA ASN A 61 6.09 -7.02 -24.32
C ASN A 61 6.20 -8.54 -24.09
N PRO A 62 6.47 -9.35 -25.12
CA PRO A 62 6.63 -10.80 -25.00
C PRO A 62 7.91 -11.21 -24.23
N LYS A 63 8.88 -10.32 -24.06
CA LYS A 63 10.04 -10.53 -23.19
C LYS A 63 9.66 -10.16 -21.76
N LEU A 64 9.15 -11.14 -21.03
CA LEU A 64 8.65 -10.91 -19.67
C LEU A 64 9.80 -10.67 -18.68
N GLN A 65 9.59 -9.74 -17.76
CA GLN A 65 10.50 -9.42 -16.66
C GLN A 65 9.72 -9.39 -15.34
N SER A 66 10.36 -9.76 -14.25
CA SER A 66 9.74 -9.77 -12.91
C SER A 66 9.20 -8.40 -12.52
N ARG A 67 9.92 -7.34 -12.89
CA ARG A 67 9.54 -5.94 -12.74
C ARG A 67 9.75 -5.23 -14.07
N VAL A 68 8.76 -4.49 -14.51
CA VAL A 68 8.79 -3.78 -15.80
C VAL A 68 8.93 -2.29 -15.53
N LYS A 69 9.97 -1.68 -16.09
CA LYS A 69 10.10 -0.23 -16.11
C LYS A 69 9.25 0.34 -17.24
N MET A 70 8.44 1.34 -16.91
CA MET A 70 7.47 1.95 -17.82
C MET A 70 7.57 3.47 -17.71
N ASN A 71 7.57 4.16 -18.86
CA ASN A 71 7.31 5.58 -18.83
C ASN A 71 5.85 5.84 -18.45
N TRP A 72 5.58 7.01 -17.93
CA TRP A 72 4.30 7.40 -17.41
C TRP A 72 3.90 8.80 -17.88
N ASP A 73 2.59 9.00 -18.03
CA ASP A 73 2.01 10.27 -18.42
C ASP A 73 0.62 10.43 -17.84
N ASN A 74 0.05 11.64 -17.88
CA ASN A 74 -1.30 11.94 -17.43
C ASN A 74 -1.62 11.41 -16.03
N GLU A 75 -0.63 11.46 -15.12
CA GLU A 75 -0.78 10.96 -13.77
C GLU A 75 -1.71 11.83 -12.93
N HIS A 76 -2.66 11.19 -12.29
CA HIS A 76 -3.54 11.84 -11.32
C HIS A 76 -3.58 11.05 -10.00
N ILE A 77 -3.18 11.72 -8.90
CA ILE A 77 -3.15 11.16 -7.57
C ILE A 77 -4.11 11.93 -6.66
N THR A 78 -5.04 11.20 -6.07
CA THR A 78 -5.85 11.69 -4.93
C THR A 78 -5.44 10.94 -3.66
N PRO A 79 -5.91 11.32 -2.47
CA PRO A 79 -5.65 10.55 -1.27
C PRO A 79 -6.21 9.12 -1.29
N TYR A 80 -7.12 8.78 -2.20
CA TYR A 80 -7.88 7.53 -2.24
C TYR A 80 -7.81 6.81 -3.60
N SER A 81 -7.17 7.41 -4.60
CA SER A 81 -7.03 6.81 -5.94
C SER A 81 -5.76 7.24 -6.67
N TYR A 82 -5.33 6.39 -7.60
CA TYR A 82 -4.23 6.62 -8.51
C TYR A 82 -4.66 6.29 -9.93
N ASP A 83 -4.33 7.15 -10.89
CA ASP A 83 -4.66 7.02 -12.30
C ASP A 83 -3.45 7.44 -13.13
N VAL A 84 -3.03 6.62 -14.09
CA VAL A 84 -1.83 6.87 -14.88
C VAL A 84 -1.88 6.18 -16.24
N GLU A 85 -1.44 6.88 -17.28
CA GLU A 85 -1.13 6.30 -18.59
C GLU A 85 0.31 5.77 -18.59
N LEU A 86 0.52 4.61 -19.18
CA LEU A 86 1.80 3.89 -19.16
C LEU A 86 2.23 3.49 -20.59
N CYS A 87 3.55 3.31 -20.78
CA CYS A 87 4.15 2.81 -22.01
C CYS A 87 3.72 3.60 -23.25
N ASP A 88 4.01 4.89 -23.25
CA ASP A 88 3.62 5.80 -24.35
C ASP A 88 2.10 5.77 -24.62
N ASN A 89 1.32 5.78 -23.55
CA ASN A 89 -0.14 5.74 -23.60
C ASN A 89 -0.74 4.48 -24.25
N THR A 90 -0.02 3.35 -24.21
CA THR A 90 -0.55 2.07 -24.70
C THR A 90 -1.32 1.28 -23.62
N MET A 91 -1.19 1.69 -22.36
CA MET A 91 -1.90 1.12 -21.22
C MET A 91 -2.33 2.23 -20.25
N ARG A 92 -3.39 1.97 -19.50
CA ARG A 92 -3.82 2.81 -18.38
C ARG A 92 -4.06 1.95 -17.16
N ALA A 93 -3.55 2.40 -16.02
CA ALA A 93 -3.79 1.78 -14.72
C ALA A 93 -4.55 2.74 -13.80
N GLN A 94 -5.62 2.26 -13.20
CA GLN A 94 -6.44 2.99 -12.24
C GLN A 94 -6.59 2.20 -10.97
N LEU A 95 -6.26 2.80 -9.82
CA LEU A 95 -6.34 2.17 -8.51
C LEU A 95 -7.32 2.91 -7.61
N ALA A 96 -8.02 2.16 -6.76
CA ALA A 96 -8.69 2.67 -5.57
C ALA A 96 -8.36 1.79 -4.36
N VAL A 97 -8.21 2.43 -3.19
CA VAL A 97 -7.75 1.78 -1.96
C VAL A 97 -8.83 1.72 -0.90
N GLY A 98 -8.78 0.65 -0.09
CA GLY A 98 -9.40 0.51 1.23
C GLY A 98 -8.34 0.57 2.33
N HIS A 99 -8.67 0.10 3.55
CA HIS A 99 -7.72 0.07 4.67
C HIS A 99 -6.69 -1.06 4.55
N GLN A 100 -7.11 -2.21 4.02
CA GLN A 100 -6.30 -3.43 3.88
C GLN A 100 -6.55 -4.13 2.55
N SER A 101 -7.20 -3.46 1.61
CA SER A 101 -7.46 -3.98 0.27
C SER A 101 -7.40 -2.88 -0.77
N ALA A 102 -7.18 -3.26 -2.02
CA ALA A 102 -7.27 -2.33 -3.14
C ALA A 102 -7.72 -3.03 -4.42
N ILE A 103 -8.05 -2.24 -5.42
CA ILE A 103 -8.42 -2.74 -6.75
C ILE A 103 -7.76 -1.90 -7.84
N TYR A 104 -7.03 -2.56 -8.72
CA TYR A 104 -6.56 -2.01 -9.98
C TYR A 104 -7.53 -2.37 -11.11
N ASP A 105 -7.85 -1.39 -11.95
CA ASP A 105 -8.36 -1.59 -13.31
C ASP A 105 -7.24 -1.25 -14.28
N ILE A 106 -6.86 -2.21 -15.13
CA ILE A 106 -5.80 -2.06 -16.13
C ILE A 106 -6.43 -2.20 -17.49
N ASN A 107 -6.21 -1.20 -18.35
CA ASN A 107 -6.65 -1.20 -19.74
C ASN A 107 -5.43 -1.32 -20.66
N TYR A 108 -5.50 -2.23 -21.63
CA TYR A 108 -4.52 -2.44 -22.70
C TYR A 108 -5.14 -1.94 -23.99
N TYR A 109 -4.50 -1.02 -24.69
CA TYR A 109 -5.10 -0.38 -25.86
C TYR A 109 -4.76 -1.09 -27.17
N ASP A 110 -3.61 -1.75 -27.27
CA ASP A 110 -3.24 -2.53 -28.44
C ASP A 110 -3.92 -3.91 -28.40
N LYS A 111 -4.90 -4.09 -29.32
CA LYS A 111 -5.72 -5.31 -29.40
C LYS A 111 -5.00 -6.47 -30.09
N ASP A 112 -3.98 -6.16 -30.86
CA ASP A 112 -3.28 -7.11 -31.71
C ASP A 112 -2.12 -7.78 -30.95
N LYS A 113 -1.77 -7.25 -29.77
CA LYS A 113 -0.74 -7.79 -28.90
C LYS A 113 -1.30 -8.64 -27.78
N ASP A 114 -0.55 -9.66 -27.41
CA ASP A 114 -0.77 -10.40 -26.17
C ASP A 114 -0.56 -9.47 -24.97
N SER A 115 -1.44 -9.59 -23.99
CA SER A 115 -1.39 -8.81 -22.75
C SER A 115 -1.03 -9.72 -21.59
N TYR A 116 -0.10 -9.27 -20.77
CA TYR A 116 0.42 -10.02 -19.63
C TYR A 116 0.25 -9.23 -18.33
N LEU A 117 0.13 -9.97 -17.25
CA LEU A 117 0.16 -9.43 -15.90
C LEU A 117 1.14 -10.25 -15.06
N ILE A 118 2.04 -9.57 -14.36
CA ILE A 118 3.09 -10.20 -13.55
C ILE A 118 2.99 -9.65 -12.14
N LEU A 119 2.93 -10.55 -11.13
CA LEU A 119 3.08 -10.20 -9.73
C LEU A 119 4.44 -10.72 -9.25
N ASN A 120 5.24 -9.83 -8.72
CA ASN A 120 6.57 -10.11 -8.18
C ASN A 120 6.60 -9.90 -6.66
N SER A 121 7.28 -10.81 -5.97
CA SER A 121 7.77 -10.67 -4.60
C SER A 121 9.29 -10.64 -4.64
N GLU A 122 9.90 -9.64 -4.03
CA GLU A 122 11.37 -9.51 -4.02
C GLU A 122 12.04 -10.68 -3.29
N LYS A 123 11.44 -11.11 -2.18
CA LYS A 123 11.85 -12.28 -1.43
C LYS A 123 10.64 -12.86 -0.72
N GLY A 124 10.21 -14.07 -1.06
CA GLY A 124 9.03 -14.68 -0.46
C GLY A 124 8.49 -15.80 -1.34
N GLN A 125 7.23 -16.11 -1.16
CA GLN A 125 6.54 -17.17 -1.88
C GLN A 125 5.31 -16.62 -2.60
N LEU A 126 5.13 -17.02 -3.84
CA LEU A 126 3.91 -16.79 -4.60
C LEU A 126 3.40 -18.09 -5.20
N SER A 127 2.09 -18.23 -5.25
CA SER A 127 1.42 -19.34 -5.93
C SER A 127 0.20 -18.84 -6.69
N ILE A 128 -0.15 -19.57 -7.75
CA ILE A 128 -1.34 -19.30 -8.56
C ILE A 128 -2.22 -20.53 -8.67
N ASP A 129 -3.51 -20.33 -8.45
CA ASP A 129 -4.57 -21.30 -8.75
C ASP A 129 -5.66 -20.59 -9.55
N ARG A 130 -5.85 -21.02 -10.80
CA ARG A 130 -6.76 -20.37 -11.75
C ARG A 130 -6.43 -18.87 -11.93
N ASN A 131 -7.32 -17.99 -11.45
CA ASN A 131 -7.17 -16.54 -11.47
C ASN A 131 -6.87 -15.94 -10.08
N ILE A 132 -6.40 -16.75 -9.15
CA ILE A 132 -6.07 -16.34 -7.79
C ILE A 132 -4.57 -16.44 -7.60
N ILE A 133 -3.92 -15.34 -7.21
CA ILE A 133 -2.53 -15.33 -6.76
C ILE A 133 -2.54 -15.10 -5.25
N LYS A 134 -1.72 -15.88 -4.54
CA LYS A 134 -1.53 -15.75 -3.09
C LYS A 134 -0.10 -16.05 -2.69
N GLY A 135 0.31 -15.51 -1.55
CA GLY A 135 1.64 -15.72 -1.03
C GLY A 135 2.05 -14.67 -0.03
N TYR A 136 3.36 -14.50 0.13
CA TYR A 136 3.92 -13.49 1.02
C TYR A 136 5.22 -12.91 0.46
N GLN A 137 5.57 -11.75 0.96
CA GLN A 137 6.89 -11.16 0.83
C GLN A 137 7.49 -10.94 2.21
N ASP A 138 8.72 -11.43 2.40
CA ASP A 138 9.54 -11.12 3.57
C ASP A 138 10.04 -9.66 3.45
N VAL A 139 9.74 -8.86 4.45
CA VAL A 139 10.23 -7.50 4.58
C VAL A 139 11.15 -7.42 5.79
N TYR A 140 12.42 -7.08 5.55
CA TYR A 140 13.48 -7.02 6.59
C TYR A 140 13.75 -8.30 7.37
N GLY A 141 13.48 -9.47 6.79
CA GLY A 141 13.83 -10.77 7.37
C GLY A 141 13.06 -11.17 8.62
N SER A 142 12.03 -10.45 9.01
CA SER A 142 11.29 -10.73 10.24
C SER A 142 9.78 -10.53 10.14
N VAL A 143 9.31 -9.80 9.14
CA VAL A 143 7.89 -9.50 8.95
C VAL A 143 7.48 -9.95 7.55
N ASN A 144 6.43 -10.73 7.48
CA ASN A 144 5.82 -11.11 6.22
C ASN A 144 4.62 -10.23 5.92
N VAL A 145 4.57 -9.68 4.72
CA VAL A 145 3.34 -9.12 4.15
C VAL A 145 2.71 -10.21 3.31
N TYR A 146 1.50 -10.61 3.67
CA TYR A 146 0.71 -11.61 2.94
C TYR A 146 -0.20 -10.93 1.94
N ILE A 147 -0.41 -11.57 0.80
CA ILE A 147 -1.30 -11.12 -0.27
C ILE A 147 -2.27 -12.22 -0.68
N TYR A 148 -3.52 -11.83 -0.95
CA TYR A 148 -4.50 -12.61 -1.66
C TYR A 148 -5.10 -11.74 -2.75
N ALA A 149 -4.91 -12.11 -4.03
CA ALA A 149 -5.32 -11.33 -5.19
C ALA A 149 -6.21 -12.15 -6.12
N GLU A 150 -7.32 -11.57 -6.57
CA GLU A 150 -8.22 -12.15 -7.57
C GLU A 150 -8.21 -11.31 -8.85
N ILE A 151 -7.99 -11.98 -9.96
CA ILE A 151 -7.98 -11.38 -11.28
C ILE A 151 -9.34 -11.61 -11.94
N SER A 152 -9.94 -10.58 -12.52
CA SER A 152 -11.32 -10.61 -13.04
C SER A 152 -11.55 -11.54 -14.23
N VAL A 153 -10.49 -12.10 -14.80
CA VAL A 153 -10.52 -12.99 -15.96
C VAL A 153 -9.72 -14.27 -15.69
N MET A 154 -10.13 -15.39 -16.30
CA MET A 154 -9.32 -16.60 -16.36
C MET A 154 -8.17 -16.39 -17.34
N PRO A 155 -6.91 -16.58 -16.94
CA PRO A 155 -5.78 -16.47 -17.86
C PRO A 155 -5.79 -17.62 -18.88
N LYS A 156 -5.29 -17.35 -20.10
CA LYS A 156 -5.04 -18.35 -21.13
C LYS A 156 -3.87 -19.26 -20.72
N ALA A 157 -2.86 -18.69 -20.08
CA ALA A 157 -1.75 -19.40 -19.46
C ALA A 157 -1.33 -18.65 -18.19
N ALA A 158 -0.90 -19.40 -17.16
CA ALA A 158 -0.41 -18.82 -15.93
C ALA A 158 0.56 -19.77 -15.24
N GLY A 159 1.59 -19.22 -14.61
CA GLY A 159 2.58 -19.99 -13.89
C GLY A 159 3.76 -19.12 -13.44
N VAL A 160 4.79 -19.79 -12.97
CA VAL A 160 6.03 -19.13 -12.52
C VAL A 160 6.75 -18.52 -13.72
N LEU A 161 7.22 -17.28 -13.56
CA LEU A 161 8.07 -16.63 -14.55
C LEU A 161 9.51 -17.16 -14.43
N ARG A 162 10.01 -17.81 -15.47
CA ARG A 162 11.39 -18.30 -15.58
C ARG A 162 11.97 -17.91 -16.94
N ASP A 163 13.15 -17.30 -16.94
CA ASP A 163 13.89 -16.93 -18.17
C ASP A 163 13.02 -16.18 -19.20
N GLY A 164 12.18 -15.28 -18.72
CA GLY A 164 11.30 -14.47 -19.55
C GLY A 164 10.08 -15.19 -20.12
N LYS A 165 9.75 -16.39 -19.61
CA LYS A 165 8.60 -17.20 -20.06
C LYS A 165 7.75 -17.68 -18.90
N ILE A 166 6.47 -17.95 -19.18
CA ILE A 166 5.56 -18.60 -18.24
C ILE A 166 5.82 -20.10 -18.25
N SER A 167 6.20 -20.66 -17.09
CA SER A 167 6.35 -22.10 -16.90
C SER A 167 5.04 -22.75 -16.43
N ASP A 168 5.02 -24.09 -16.41
CA ASP A 168 3.87 -24.84 -15.90
C ASP A 168 3.82 -24.90 -14.36
N ASP A 169 4.90 -24.50 -13.69
CA ASP A 169 4.95 -24.45 -12.23
C ASP A 169 3.93 -23.45 -11.69
N LYS A 170 3.26 -23.83 -10.61
CA LYS A 170 2.20 -23.01 -9.98
C LYS A 170 2.62 -22.34 -8.68
N SER A 171 3.83 -22.60 -8.21
CA SER A 171 4.38 -22.01 -6.99
C SER A 171 5.87 -21.77 -7.11
N VAL A 172 6.33 -20.70 -6.52
CA VAL A 172 7.74 -20.30 -6.47
C VAL A 172 8.05 -19.71 -5.10
N ASP A 173 9.21 -20.05 -4.57
CA ASP A 173 9.78 -19.53 -3.32
C ASP A 173 11.18 -19.00 -3.59
N GLY A 174 11.57 -17.94 -2.86
CA GLY A 174 12.91 -17.37 -2.89
C GLY A 174 12.97 -15.93 -3.36
N LYS A 175 14.13 -15.53 -3.90
CA LYS A 175 14.35 -14.17 -4.44
C LYS A 175 13.67 -14.00 -5.79
N ASN A 176 13.10 -12.81 -6.01
CA ASN A 176 12.40 -12.44 -7.25
C ASN A 176 11.30 -13.46 -7.64
N ALA A 177 10.62 -14.01 -6.63
CA ALA A 177 9.48 -14.89 -6.86
C ALA A 177 8.42 -14.18 -7.70
N SER A 178 8.11 -14.72 -8.89
CA SER A 178 7.22 -14.05 -9.83
C SER A 178 6.23 -15.02 -10.45
N ILE A 179 4.96 -14.64 -10.44
CA ILE A 179 3.88 -15.30 -11.17
C ILE A 179 3.51 -14.42 -12.36
N ALA A 180 3.47 -15.01 -13.55
CA ALA A 180 3.05 -14.34 -14.77
C ALA A 180 1.79 -15.00 -15.34
N MET A 181 0.93 -14.18 -15.94
CA MET A 181 -0.29 -14.59 -16.60
C MET A 181 -0.36 -14.00 -18.00
N LEU A 182 -0.74 -14.84 -18.97
CA LEU A 182 -1.18 -14.41 -20.29
C LEU A 182 -2.70 -14.27 -20.24
N LEU A 183 -3.18 -13.07 -20.54
CA LEU A 183 -4.61 -12.77 -20.55
C LEU A 183 -5.31 -13.36 -21.78
N PRO A 184 -6.63 -13.59 -21.74
CA PRO A 184 -7.37 -14.05 -22.90
C PRO A 184 -7.29 -13.05 -24.07
N ASN A 185 -7.25 -13.55 -25.29
CA ASN A 185 -7.18 -12.72 -26.49
C ASN A 185 -8.37 -11.72 -26.56
N GLY A 186 -8.07 -10.51 -26.98
CA GLY A 186 -9.05 -9.42 -27.08
C GLY A 186 -9.57 -8.86 -25.75
N LYS A 187 -9.06 -9.33 -24.61
CA LYS A 187 -9.35 -8.72 -23.31
C LYS A 187 -8.48 -7.49 -23.10
N GLN A 188 -9.12 -6.33 -23.26
CA GLN A 188 -8.48 -5.04 -23.11
C GLN A 188 -8.52 -4.52 -21.68
N LYS A 189 -9.47 -4.99 -20.86
CA LYS A 189 -9.62 -4.58 -19.48
C LYS A 189 -9.53 -5.77 -18.53
N VAL A 190 -8.70 -5.64 -17.52
CA VAL A 190 -8.60 -6.59 -16.40
C VAL A 190 -8.63 -5.83 -15.09
N SER A 191 -9.36 -6.36 -14.10
CA SER A 191 -9.32 -5.87 -12.73
C SER A 191 -8.54 -6.85 -11.85
N VAL A 192 -7.74 -6.31 -10.94
CA VAL A 192 -6.99 -7.04 -9.91
C VAL A 192 -7.43 -6.51 -8.57
N ALA A 193 -8.25 -7.28 -7.86
CA ALA A 193 -8.66 -6.96 -6.49
C ALA A 193 -7.81 -7.75 -5.52
N TYR A 194 -7.21 -7.10 -4.54
CA TYR A 194 -6.34 -7.76 -3.58
C TYR A 194 -6.55 -7.26 -2.15
N GLY A 195 -6.31 -8.16 -1.21
CA GLY A 195 -6.16 -7.86 0.20
C GLY A 195 -4.74 -8.14 0.66
N ILE A 196 -4.31 -7.39 1.66
CA ILE A 196 -3.03 -7.58 2.34
C ILE A 196 -3.26 -7.88 3.81
N SER A 197 -2.28 -8.50 4.45
CA SER A 197 -2.28 -8.80 5.88
C SER A 197 -0.86 -8.95 6.39
N LEU A 198 -0.65 -8.65 7.67
CA LEU A 198 0.58 -9.03 8.40
C LEU A 198 0.42 -10.34 9.18
N ILE A 199 -0.77 -10.94 9.16
CA ILE A 199 -1.09 -12.16 9.95
C ILE A 199 -0.99 -13.41 9.08
N SER A 200 -1.73 -13.45 7.96
CA SER A 200 -1.76 -14.63 7.08
C SER A 200 -2.42 -14.34 5.72
N VAL A 201 -2.29 -15.28 4.77
CA VAL A 201 -3.00 -15.27 3.48
C VAL A 201 -4.52 -15.31 3.69
N ASP A 202 -4.99 -16.10 4.65
CA ASP A 202 -6.42 -16.21 4.95
C ASP A 202 -6.97 -14.91 5.52
N GLN A 203 -6.19 -14.21 6.35
CA GLN A 203 -6.56 -12.88 6.83
C GLN A 203 -6.54 -11.85 5.68
N ALA A 204 -5.58 -11.90 4.77
CA ALA A 204 -5.57 -11.04 3.57
C ALA A 204 -6.83 -11.25 2.72
N LYS A 205 -7.28 -12.50 2.57
CA LYS A 205 -8.55 -12.83 1.91
C LYS A 205 -9.75 -12.28 2.68
N ALA A 206 -9.77 -12.42 4.02
CA ALA A 206 -10.84 -11.89 4.85
C ALA A 206 -10.92 -10.37 4.76
N ASN A 207 -9.78 -9.67 4.77
CA ASN A 207 -9.69 -8.22 4.58
C ASN A 207 -10.29 -7.78 3.24
N LEU A 208 -9.93 -8.46 2.14
CA LEU A 208 -10.50 -8.20 0.83
C LEU A 208 -12.03 -8.38 0.83
N ARG A 209 -12.51 -9.47 1.41
CA ARG A 209 -13.94 -9.78 1.46
C ARG A 209 -14.73 -8.79 2.31
N ARG A 210 -14.20 -8.41 3.45
CA ARG A 210 -14.81 -7.42 4.36
C ARG A 210 -14.99 -6.07 3.68
N GLU A 211 -13.95 -5.59 2.97
CA GLU A 211 -13.95 -4.26 2.40
C GLU A 211 -14.62 -4.17 1.03
N GLN A 212 -14.50 -5.19 0.21
CA GLN A 212 -14.94 -5.14 -1.20
C GLN A 212 -15.98 -6.20 -1.57
N GLY A 213 -16.25 -7.19 -0.69
CA GLY A 213 -17.15 -8.30 -0.99
C GLY A 213 -16.59 -9.23 -2.07
N THR A 214 -17.47 -9.72 -2.95
CA THR A 214 -17.10 -10.63 -4.06
C THR A 214 -17.33 -10.02 -5.45
N ARG A 215 -17.95 -8.85 -5.51
CA ARG A 215 -18.20 -8.12 -6.76
C ARG A 215 -17.39 -6.85 -6.74
N TYR A 216 -16.27 -6.88 -7.43
CA TYR A 216 -15.31 -5.79 -7.41
C TYR A 216 -15.76 -4.63 -8.28
N ASN A 217 -15.78 -3.44 -7.70
CA ASN A 217 -16.13 -2.20 -8.39
C ASN A 217 -15.18 -1.08 -7.90
N ARG A 218 -14.18 -0.77 -8.71
CA ARG A 218 -13.18 0.26 -8.38
C ARG A 218 -13.84 1.62 -8.08
N ALA A 219 -14.81 2.05 -8.88
CA ALA A 219 -15.47 3.34 -8.69
C ALA A 219 -16.23 3.42 -7.35
N ALA A 220 -16.80 2.29 -6.89
CA ALA A 220 -17.44 2.24 -5.58
C ALA A 220 -16.41 2.32 -4.42
N VAL A 221 -15.24 1.68 -4.58
CA VAL A 221 -14.14 1.78 -3.61
C VAL A 221 -13.62 3.22 -3.57
N GLU A 222 -13.37 3.83 -4.71
CA GLU A 222 -12.93 5.22 -4.83
C GLU A 222 -13.91 6.20 -4.18
N LYS A 223 -15.22 6.01 -4.42
CA LYS A 223 -16.25 6.83 -3.78
C LYS A 223 -16.22 6.71 -2.25
N ARG A 224 -16.13 5.50 -1.71
CA ARG A 224 -16.03 5.29 -0.25
C ARG A 224 -14.79 5.97 0.32
N GLY A 225 -13.63 5.83 -0.34
CA GLY A 225 -12.40 6.48 0.08
C GLY A 225 -12.52 8.01 0.11
N ARG A 226 -13.15 8.61 -0.91
CA ARG A 226 -13.43 10.05 -0.94
C ARG A 226 -14.36 10.47 0.19
N ASP A 227 -15.43 9.72 0.43
CA ASP A 227 -16.39 10.04 1.47
C ASP A 227 -15.75 9.95 2.87
N GLU A 228 -14.88 8.98 3.10
CA GLU A 228 -14.12 8.82 4.34
C GLU A 228 -13.14 9.97 4.57
N TRP A 229 -12.39 10.36 3.55
CA TRP A 229 -11.50 11.52 3.63
C TRP A 229 -12.26 12.83 3.88
N ASN A 230 -13.39 13.04 3.22
CA ASN A 230 -14.21 14.20 3.47
C ASN A 230 -14.71 14.22 4.91
N LYS A 231 -15.09 13.08 5.47
CA LYS A 231 -15.48 12.95 6.88
C LYS A 231 -14.31 13.29 7.81
N ALA A 232 -13.13 12.72 7.57
CA ALA A 232 -11.95 12.95 8.42
C ALA A 232 -11.51 14.43 8.39
N LEU A 233 -11.44 15.03 7.21
CA LEU A 233 -11.01 16.43 7.06
C LEU A 233 -12.07 17.44 7.52
N SER A 234 -13.33 17.07 7.58
CA SER A 234 -14.41 17.96 8.03
C SER A 234 -14.37 18.30 9.52
N ALA A 235 -13.53 17.63 10.32
CA ALA A 235 -13.32 17.96 11.72
C ALA A 235 -12.73 19.37 11.90
N ILE A 236 -12.04 19.89 10.90
CA ILE A 236 -11.55 21.28 10.87
C ILE A 236 -12.17 22.00 9.67
N GLN A 237 -12.92 23.04 9.95
CA GLN A 237 -13.51 23.89 8.92
C GLN A 237 -13.01 25.32 9.09
N VAL A 238 -12.48 25.89 8.00
CA VAL A 238 -11.91 27.24 8.01
C VAL A 238 -12.67 28.17 7.08
N GLN A 239 -12.79 29.41 7.48
CA GLN A 239 -13.35 30.51 6.69
C GLN A 239 -12.32 31.62 6.55
N GLY A 240 -12.32 32.32 5.41
CA GLY A 240 -11.30 33.32 5.10
C GLY A 240 -10.01 32.75 4.56
N GLY A 241 -8.97 33.58 4.44
CA GLY A 241 -7.71 33.23 3.78
C GLY A 241 -7.84 33.09 2.26
N THR A 242 -6.72 32.86 1.60
CA THR A 242 -6.67 32.55 0.16
C THR A 242 -6.94 31.08 -0.09
N GLU A 243 -7.20 30.68 -1.33
CA GLU A 243 -7.31 29.26 -1.71
C GLU A 243 -5.98 28.53 -1.51
N ASP A 244 -4.84 29.21 -1.68
CA ASP A 244 -3.51 28.65 -1.41
C ASP A 244 -3.32 28.36 0.08
N ASP A 245 -3.75 29.28 0.97
CA ASP A 245 -3.70 29.07 2.43
C ASP A 245 -4.53 27.84 2.83
N LYS A 246 -5.74 27.70 2.27
CA LYS A 246 -6.60 26.54 2.51
C LYS A 246 -5.96 25.24 1.96
N THR A 247 -5.35 25.30 0.78
CA THR A 247 -4.68 24.16 0.17
C THR A 247 -3.50 23.70 1.03
N VAL A 248 -2.69 24.62 1.53
CA VAL A 248 -1.59 24.31 2.44
C VAL A 248 -2.10 23.71 3.75
N LEU A 249 -3.12 24.32 4.36
CA LEU A 249 -3.72 23.84 5.60
C LEU A 249 -4.24 22.40 5.45
N TYR A 250 -5.11 22.16 4.46
CA TYR A 250 -5.71 20.83 4.29
C TYR A 250 -4.70 19.78 3.81
N THR A 251 -3.66 20.17 3.07
CA THR A 251 -2.56 19.24 2.74
C THR A 251 -1.77 18.87 4.00
N SER A 252 -1.47 19.83 4.86
CA SER A 252 -0.77 19.56 6.12
C SER A 252 -1.64 18.69 7.05
N TYR A 253 -2.94 18.99 7.13
CA TYR A 253 -3.87 18.18 7.91
C TYR A 253 -4.04 16.77 7.36
N TYR A 254 -4.18 16.60 6.03
CA TYR A 254 -4.16 15.29 5.37
C TYR A 254 -2.93 14.47 5.78
N ARG A 255 -1.74 15.08 5.80
CA ARG A 255 -0.49 14.36 6.14
C ARG A 255 -0.44 13.87 7.57
N THR A 256 -1.19 14.45 8.50
CA THR A 256 -1.27 13.94 9.88
C THR A 256 -1.95 12.57 9.97
N PHE A 257 -2.69 12.16 8.96
CA PHE A 257 -3.32 10.85 8.86
C PHE A 257 -2.47 9.79 8.14
N GLU A 258 -1.35 10.17 7.54
CA GLU A 258 -0.44 9.20 6.91
C GLU A 258 0.23 8.30 7.94
N ARG A 259 0.35 8.80 9.19
CA ARG A 259 0.96 8.11 10.35
C ARG A 259 0.29 8.49 11.66
N PRO A 260 0.34 7.60 12.66
CA PRO A 260 0.67 6.18 12.56
C PRO A 260 -0.37 5.40 11.77
N VAL A 261 -0.04 4.16 11.39
CA VAL A 261 -0.94 3.25 10.69
C VAL A 261 -1.54 2.20 11.63
N CYS A 262 -2.81 1.85 11.41
CA CYS A 262 -3.52 0.84 12.18
C CYS A 262 -3.18 -0.56 11.64
N LEU A 263 -2.66 -1.44 12.49
CA LEU A 263 -2.36 -2.82 12.14
C LEU A 263 -3.46 -3.81 12.53
N SER A 264 -4.51 -3.37 13.23
CA SER A 264 -5.59 -4.26 13.65
C SER A 264 -6.37 -4.83 12.46
N GLU A 265 -6.53 -6.14 12.44
CA GLU A 265 -7.18 -6.96 11.43
C GLU A 265 -8.18 -7.89 12.13
N ASP A 266 -9.48 -7.57 12.08
CA ASP A 266 -10.56 -8.32 12.72
C ASP A 266 -10.31 -8.60 14.22
N GLY A 267 -9.88 -7.57 14.96
CA GLY A 267 -9.65 -7.66 16.42
C GLY A 267 -8.29 -8.22 16.81
N ARG A 268 -7.39 -8.47 15.84
CA ARG A 268 -6.05 -9.00 16.05
C ARG A 268 -5.01 -8.15 15.33
N TYR A 269 -3.77 -8.23 15.75
CA TYR A 269 -2.64 -7.61 15.06
C TYR A 269 -1.37 -8.45 15.17
N TYR A 270 -0.51 -8.37 14.18
CA TYR A 270 0.86 -8.90 14.26
C TYR A 270 1.77 -7.83 14.85
N SER A 271 2.55 -8.21 15.87
CA SER A 271 3.58 -7.34 16.44
C SER A 271 4.97 -7.75 15.97
N ALA A 272 5.70 -6.82 15.37
CA ALA A 272 7.11 -7.01 15.07
C ALA A 272 8.04 -6.84 16.29
N TYR A 273 7.49 -6.49 17.45
CA TYR A 273 8.25 -6.28 18.69
C TYR A 273 8.52 -7.57 19.47
N ASP A 274 7.66 -8.58 19.30
CA ASP A 274 7.85 -9.93 19.86
C ASP A 274 7.55 -11.06 18.84
N HIS A 275 7.27 -10.68 17.59
CA HIS A 275 6.98 -11.58 16.46
C HIS A 275 5.77 -12.51 16.70
N LYS A 276 4.72 -11.99 17.33
CA LYS A 276 3.49 -12.72 17.62
C LYS A 276 2.24 -12.01 17.11
N VAL A 277 1.20 -12.79 16.95
CA VAL A 277 -0.16 -12.29 16.75
C VAL A 277 -0.83 -12.13 18.11
N HIS A 278 -1.42 -10.97 18.35
CA HIS A 278 -2.13 -10.62 19.58
C HIS A 278 -3.58 -10.27 19.28
N GLU A 279 -4.45 -10.49 20.27
CA GLU A 279 -5.78 -9.87 20.30
C GLU A 279 -5.64 -8.39 20.65
N ASP A 280 -6.39 -7.51 19.99
CA ASP A 280 -6.34 -6.07 20.27
C ASP A 280 -7.24 -5.65 21.44
N GLY A 281 -8.12 -6.54 21.89
CA GLY A 281 -9.01 -6.29 23.03
C GLY A 281 -10.03 -5.17 22.76
N GLY A 282 -10.31 -4.86 21.49
CA GLY A 282 -11.20 -3.78 21.09
C GLY A 282 -10.52 -2.40 21.05
N ILE A 283 -9.22 -2.33 21.31
CA ILE A 283 -8.41 -1.11 21.19
C ILE A 283 -7.40 -1.33 20.05
N PRO A 284 -7.60 -0.66 18.89
CA PRO A 284 -6.76 -0.86 17.72
C PRO A 284 -5.27 -0.60 17.99
N PHE A 285 -4.41 -1.41 17.39
CA PHE A 285 -2.96 -1.29 17.51
C PHE A 285 -2.40 -0.44 16.36
N TYR A 286 -1.65 0.59 16.72
CA TYR A 286 -1.03 1.54 15.80
C TYR A 286 0.49 1.46 15.88
N THR A 287 1.17 1.56 14.73
CA THR A 287 2.63 1.69 14.63
C THR A 287 3.02 2.55 13.43
N ASP A 288 4.32 2.59 13.07
CA ASP A 288 4.87 3.42 12.01
C ASP A 288 4.67 4.91 12.31
N ASP A 289 5.20 5.33 13.44
CA ASP A 289 5.16 6.72 13.86
C ASP A 289 6.57 7.25 14.14
N TRP A 290 6.85 8.38 13.56
CA TRP A 290 8.10 9.08 13.78
C TRP A 290 7.89 10.11 14.88
N ILE A 291 7.95 9.66 16.12
CA ILE A 291 7.61 10.45 17.31
C ILE A 291 8.39 11.75 17.34
N TRP A 292 9.65 11.73 16.86
CA TRP A 292 10.48 12.94 16.77
C TRP A 292 9.84 14.03 15.89
N ASP A 293 9.09 13.66 14.86
CA ASP A 293 8.39 14.59 13.97
C ASP A 293 6.98 14.91 14.48
N THR A 294 6.26 13.90 14.99
CA THR A 294 4.82 13.98 15.26
C THR A 294 4.46 14.58 16.62
N TYR A 295 5.38 14.54 17.60
CA TYR A 295 5.10 14.95 18.99
C TYR A 295 4.72 16.44 19.11
N ARG A 296 5.25 17.30 18.25
CA ARG A 296 5.05 18.76 18.37
C ARG A 296 3.66 19.21 18.01
N ALA A 297 3.06 18.61 17.00
CA ALA A 297 1.80 19.12 16.44
C ALA A 297 0.78 18.02 16.15
N ALA A 298 1.18 16.90 15.53
CA ALA A 298 0.22 15.88 15.11
C ALA A 298 -0.46 15.18 16.30
N HIS A 299 0.28 14.77 17.33
CA HIS A 299 -0.29 14.20 18.54
C HIS A 299 -1.13 15.20 19.36
N PRO A 300 -0.67 16.45 19.64
CA PRO A 300 -1.49 17.47 20.27
C PRO A 300 -2.77 17.79 19.50
N LEU A 301 -2.69 17.90 18.17
CA LEU A 301 -3.87 18.12 17.34
C LEU A 301 -4.86 16.94 17.47
N ARG A 302 -4.37 15.73 17.38
CA ARG A 302 -5.20 14.51 17.48
C ARG A 302 -5.87 14.39 18.86
N THR A 303 -5.18 14.78 19.93
CA THR A 303 -5.75 14.83 21.28
C THR A 303 -6.99 15.72 21.33
N LEU A 304 -7.02 16.80 20.54
CA LEU A 304 -8.15 17.71 20.49
C LEU A 304 -9.31 17.21 19.60
N ILE A 305 -9.00 16.59 18.46
CA ILE A 305 -10.01 16.26 17.44
C ILE A 305 -10.39 14.79 17.38
N GLU A 306 -9.52 13.89 17.80
CA GLU A 306 -9.71 12.42 17.80
C GLU A 306 -9.16 11.79 19.09
N PRO A 307 -9.62 12.19 20.30
CA PRO A 307 -9.03 11.77 21.56
C PRO A 307 -9.00 10.26 21.74
N THR A 308 -10.05 9.54 21.39
CA THR A 308 -10.11 8.07 21.49
C THR A 308 -9.05 7.38 20.60
N LYS A 309 -8.79 7.91 19.41
CA LYS A 309 -7.70 7.40 18.56
C LYS A 309 -6.34 7.69 19.17
N GLN A 310 -6.16 8.87 19.75
CA GLN A 310 -4.91 9.23 20.44
C GLN A 310 -4.65 8.33 21.65
N GLU A 311 -5.68 8.00 22.41
CA GLU A 311 -5.59 7.01 23.52
C GLU A 311 -5.14 5.63 22.99
N ALA A 312 -5.74 5.13 21.91
CA ALA A 312 -5.35 3.86 21.29
C ALA A 312 -3.90 3.86 20.78
N ILE A 313 -3.41 5.00 20.26
CA ILE A 313 -2.01 5.16 19.85
C ILE A 313 -1.07 5.09 21.06
N ILE A 314 -1.39 5.77 22.16
CA ILE A 314 -0.60 5.72 23.40
C ILE A 314 -0.60 4.29 23.97
N GLU A 315 -1.75 3.65 24.03
CA GLU A 315 -1.87 2.25 24.46
C GLU A 315 -1.00 1.32 23.59
N SER A 316 -0.93 1.59 22.28
CA SER A 316 -0.06 0.83 21.37
C SER A 316 1.42 0.96 21.74
N TYR A 317 1.87 2.14 22.14
CA TYR A 317 3.26 2.34 22.60
C TYR A 317 3.56 1.59 23.91
N LEU A 318 2.61 1.56 24.84
CA LEU A 318 2.75 0.77 26.06
C LEU A 318 2.88 -0.72 25.75
N ARG A 319 2.02 -1.24 24.86
CA ARG A 319 2.10 -2.63 24.38
C ARG A 319 3.43 -2.93 23.69
N MET A 320 3.95 -2.02 22.86
CA MET A 320 5.27 -2.19 22.23
C MET A 320 6.37 -2.30 23.29
N ALA A 321 6.36 -1.44 24.32
CA ALA A 321 7.34 -1.48 25.39
C ALA A 321 7.29 -2.80 26.20
N GLU A 322 6.10 -3.32 26.45
CA GLU A 322 5.91 -4.62 27.09
C GLU A 322 6.39 -5.78 26.20
N GLN A 323 6.03 -5.78 24.94
CA GLN A 323 6.38 -6.81 23.95
C GLN A 323 7.88 -6.87 23.68
N MET A 324 8.58 -5.74 23.66
CA MET A 324 10.05 -5.70 23.58
C MET A 324 10.73 -6.28 24.83
N GLY A 325 10.03 -6.46 25.92
CA GLY A 325 10.59 -6.96 27.20
C GLY A 325 11.53 -6.00 27.91
N THR A 326 11.83 -4.86 27.32
CA THR A 326 12.76 -3.85 27.87
C THR A 326 12.07 -2.84 28.76
N LYS A 327 10.76 -2.70 28.65
CA LYS A 327 9.91 -1.67 29.28
C LYS A 327 10.30 -0.23 28.90
N TRP A 328 11.09 -0.07 27.84
CA TRP A 328 11.40 1.23 27.25
C TRP A 328 10.39 1.53 26.16
N MET A 329 9.96 2.77 26.07
CA MET A 329 9.13 3.23 24.96
C MET A 329 9.90 3.10 23.64
N PRO A 330 9.21 2.77 22.53
CA PRO A 330 9.84 2.76 21.22
C PRO A 330 10.34 4.17 20.87
N THR A 331 11.50 4.24 20.21
CA THR A 331 12.08 5.52 19.78
C THR A 331 11.70 5.88 18.35
N PHE A 332 11.57 4.87 17.51
CA PHE A 332 11.22 5.03 16.09
C PHE A 332 10.43 3.80 15.61
N PRO A 333 9.16 3.68 16.05
CA PRO A 333 8.33 2.52 15.71
C PRO A 333 8.02 2.49 14.21
N GLU A 334 8.27 1.35 13.60
CA GLU A 334 7.92 1.02 12.21
C GLU A 334 7.10 -0.27 12.18
N ILE A 335 6.53 -0.60 11.02
CA ILE A 335 5.80 -1.87 10.82
C ILE A 335 6.71 -3.08 11.12
N THR A 336 8.02 -2.90 10.92
CA THR A 336 9.05 -3.94 11.11
C THR A 336 9.71 -3.94 12.48
N GLY A 337 9.24 -3.12 13.41
CA GLY A 337 9.77 -2.99 14.77
C GLY A 337 10.33 -1.61 15.09
N ASP A 338 11.05 -1.47 16.20
CA ASP A 338 11.72 -0.21 16.55
C ASP A 338 13.06 -0.11 15.82
N SER A 339 13.12 0.73 14.78
CA SER A 339 14.32 0.86 13.96
C SER A 339 15.46 1.63 14.64
N ARG A 340 15.17 2.36 15.72
CA ARG A 340 16.13 3.19 16.48
C ARG A 340 17.00 4.13 15.63
N ARG A 341 16.48 4.54 14.47
CA ARG A 341 17.21 5.44 13.56
C ARG A 341 17.51 6.81 14.15
N MET A 342 16.70 7.24 15.09
CA MET A 342 16.83 8.51 15.79
C MET A 342 16.95 8.24 17.29
N ASN A 343 18.03 8.72 17.91
CA ASN A 343 18.33 8.54 19.34
C ASN A 343 17.58 9.54 20.24
N SER A 344 16.41 9.98 19.84
CA SER A 344 15.67 10.96 20.62
C SER A 344 14.56 10.29 21.42
N ASN A 345 14.67 10.42 22.72
CA ASN A 345 13.60 10.08 23.64
C ASN A 345 12.75 11.33 23.86
N HIS A 346 11.56 11.35 23.29
CA HIS A 346 10.59 12.44 23.41
C HIS A 346 9.34 12.03 24.20
N GLY A 347 9.42 10.88 24.86
CA GLY A 347 8.36 10.36 25.74
C GLY A 347 8.40 10.92 27.14
#